data_91988ab396f9118f33546b9f97c2519d
#
_entry.id   91988ab396f9118f33546b9f97c2519d
#
_cell.length_a   1.000
_cell.length_b   1.000
_cell.length_c   1.000
_cell.angle_alpha   90.00
_cell.angle_beta   90.00
_cell.angle_gamma   90.00
#
_symmetry.space_group_name_H-M   'P 1'
#
loop_
_entity.id
_entity.type
_entity.pdbx_description
1 polymer ?
#
loop_
_entity_poly.entity_id
_entity_poly.type
_entity_poly.pdbx_seq_one_letter_code
_entity_poly.pdbx_strand_id
1 'polypeptide(L)'
;MAQNYISRGEVITLTAAASYTSGSPYRIINFNGVALITVDSGELLSFQLEGVFEFTLAGVVAGVPIYITSGNALSLSASGNTLYGRAVTASDANNKFHCRILQA
;
A
#
# COMPACT_ATOMS: atom_id res chain seq x y z
N MET A 1 15.83 -26.78 -1.81
CA MET A 1 15.65 -25.41 -2.35
C MET A 1 14.97 -25.49 -3.71
N ALA A 2 13.97 -24.66 -3.89
CA ALA A 2 13.30 -24.60 -5.20
C ALA A 2 14.18 -23.85 -6.20
N GLN A 3 14.40 -24.44 -7.37
CA GLN A 3 15.21 -23.81 -8.43
C GLN A 3 14.47 -22.68 -9.15
N ASN A 4 13.15 -22.61 -8.98
CA ASN A 4 12.31 -21.58 -9.57
C ASN A 4 12.03 -20.40 -8.63
N TYR A 5 12.76 -20.31 -7.53
CA TYR A 5 12.67 -19.16 -6.62
C TYR A 5 13.28 -17.93 -7.31
N ILE A 6 12.48 -16.88 -7.47
CA ILE A 6 12.91 -15.65 -8.14
C ILE A 6 13.27 -14.56 -7.11
N SER A 7 12.40 -14.35 -6.12
CA SER A 7 12.60 -13.34 -5.08
C SER A 7 11.72 -13.67 -3.88
N ARG A 8 11.95 -12.95 -2.78
CA ARG A 8 11.16 -13.15 -1.55
C ARG A 8 9.71 -12.71 -1.69
N GLY A 9 9.38 -11.94 -2.74
CA GLY A 9 8.01 -11.46 -2.96
C GLY A 9 7.60 -10.28 -2.08
N GLU A 10 8.48 -9.78 -1.23
CA GLU A 10 8.21 -8.58 -0.43
C GLU A 10 8.25 -7.33 -1.28
N VAL A 11 9.13 -7.33 -2.27
CA VAL A 11 9.27 -6.25 -3.25
C VAL A 11 9.20 -6.87 -4.63
N ILE A 12 8.34 -6.33 -5.47
CA ILE A 12 8.24 -6.75 -6.86
C ILE A 12 8.57 -5.57 -7.79
N THR A 13 8.97 -5.88 -9.00
CA THR A 13 9.25 -4.88 -10.03
C THR A 13 8.12 -4.92 -11.05
N LEU A 14 7.49 -3.78 -11.26
CA LEU A 14 6.38 -3.62 -12.20
C LEU A 14 6.73 -2.54 -13.22
N THR A 15 6.13 -2.63 -14.40
CA THR A 15 6.16 -1.50 -15.34
C THR A 15 5.03 -0.55 -14.95
N ALA A 16 5.37 0.71 -14.68
CA ALA A 16 4.39 1.70 -14.24
C ALA A 16 3.43 2.04 -15.38
N ALA A 17 2.13 1.91 -15.13
CA ALA A 17 1.09 2.29 -16.08
C ALA A 17 0.69 3.77 -15.95
N ALA A 18 1.18 4.43 -14.92
CA ALA A 18 0.93 5.85 -14.62
C ALA A 18 2.08 6.39 -13.78
N SER A 19 2.02 7.65 -13.40
CA SER A 19 3.00 8.22 -12.48
C SER A 19 2.67 7.80 -11.05
N TYR A 20 3.68 7.35 -10.31
CA TYR A 20 3.55 6.97 -8.91
C TYR A 20 4.58 7.70 -8.07
N THR A 21 4.20 8.07 -6.84
CA THR A 21 5.03 8.83 -5.92
C THR A 21 5.56 7.94 -4.81
N SER A 22 6.87 8.02 -4.55
CA SER A 22 7.52 7.26 -3.46
C SER A 22 6.83 7.51 -2.12
N GLY A 23 6.63 6.44 -1.37
CA GLY A 23 6.03 6.50 -0.03
C GLY A 23 4.51 6.54 0.01
N SER A 24 3.84 6.62 -1.13
CA SER A 24 2.38 6.65 -1.19
C SER A 24 1.79 5.26 -1.36
N PRO A 25 0.58 5.02 -0.82
CA PRO A 25 -0.09 3.73 -0.96
C PRO A 25 -0.73 3.62 -2.34
N TYR A 26 -0.64 2.43 -2.94
CA TYR A 26 -1.26 2.13 -4.23
C TYR A 26 -1.79 0.70 -4.24
N ARG A 27 -2.77 0.48 -5.10
CA ARG A 27 -3.18 -0.87 -5.50
C ARG A 27 -2.96 -1.00 -7.00
N ILE A 28 -1.98 -1.83 -7.38
CA ILE A 28 -1.54 -2.01 -8.78
C ILE A 28 -1.68 -3.49 -9.13
N ILE A 29 -2.41 -3.80 -10.21
CA ILE A 29 -2.61 -5.18 -10.69
C ILE A 29 -3.04 -6.12 -9.55
N ASN A 30 -3.98 -5.67 -8.73
CA ASN A 30 -4.48 -6.43 -7.57
C ASN A 30 -3.46 -6.65 -6.44
N PHE A 31 -2.32 -5.94 -6.46
CA PHE A 31 -1.37 -5.91 -5.35
C PHE A 31 -1.53 -4.63 -4.55
N ASN A 32 -1.64 -4.76 -3.24
CA ASN A 32 -1.58 -3.63 -2.33
C ASN A 32 -0.12 -3.39 -1.94
N GLY A 33 0.31 -2.16 -1.94
CA GLY A 33 1.69 -1.88 -1.54
C GLY A 33 2.02 -0.40 -1.53
N VAL A 34 3.32 -0.14 -1.45
CA VAL A 34 3.89 1.21 -1.39
C VAL A 34 4.95 1.34 -2.47
N ALA A 35 4.90 2.42 -3.24
CA ALA A 35 5.94 2.73 -4.21
C ALA A 35 7.22 3.09 -3.47
N LEU A 36 8.34 2.45 -3.81
CA LEU A 36 9.64 2.74 -3.18
C LEU A 36 10.37 3.88 -3.87
N ILE A 37 10.03 4.16 -5.13
CA ILE A 37 10.64 5.23 -5.91
C ILE A 37 9.53 5.99 -6.65
N THR A 38 9.82 7.22 -7.00
CA THR A 38 8.93 8.03 -7.85
C THR A 38 9.24 7.73 -9.30
N VAL A 39 8.22 7.33 -10.05
CA VAL A 39 8.37 6.97 -11.48
C VAL A 39 7.27 7.59 -12.31
N ASP A 40 7.53 7.72 -13.61
CA ASP A 40 6.54 8.09 -14.61
C ASP A 40 6.04 6.84 -15.35
N SER A 41 4.96 7.00 -16.09
CA SER A 41 4.41 5.93 -16.90
C SER A 41 5.47 5.33 -17.83
N GLY A 42 5.54 4.01 -17.86
CA GLY A 42 6.49 3.28 -18.69
C GLY A 42 7.82 2.95 -18.01
N GLU A 43 8.11 3.54 -16.85
CA GLU A 43 9.32 3.24 -16.09
C GLU A 43 9.13 2.02 -15.19
N LEU A 44 10.24 1.43 -14.76
CA LEU A 44 10.19 0.31 -13.81
C LEU A 44 9.96 0.84 -12.40
N LEU A 45 9.00 0.24 -11.71
CA LEU A 45 8.62 0.60 -10.34
C LEU A 45 9.00 -0.52 -9.40
N SER A 46 9.74 -0.20 -8.34
CA SER A 46 9.93 -1.08 -7.20
C SER A 46 8.76 -0.87 -6.24
N PHE A 47 7.98 -1.93 -6.01
CA PHE A 47 6.73 -1.88 -5.28
C PHE A 47 6.79 -2.84 -4.10
N GLN A 48 6.74 -2.30 -2.88
CA GLN A 48 6.84 -3.12 -1.67
C GLN A 48 5.45 -3.58 -1.23
N LEU A 49 5.29 -4.89 -1.08
CA LEU A 49 4.00 -5.55 -0.78
C LEU A 49 3.78 -5.84 0.69
N GLU A 50 4.82 -5.77 1.51
CA GLU A 50 4.74 -6.14 2.93
C GLU A 50 5.42 -5.09 3.79
N GLY A 51 4.98 -5.00 5.04
CA GLY A 51 5.59 -4.14 6.02
C GLY A 51 4.59 -3.22 6.71
N VAL A 52 5.13 -2.40 7.61
CA VAL A 52 4.36 -1.39 8.33
C VAL A 52 4.85 -0.03 7.86
N PHE A 53 3.92 0.80 7.40
CA PHE A 53 4.21 2.13 6.89
C PHE A 53 3.37 3.17 7.60
N GLU A 54 3.86 4.40 7.63
CA GLU A 54 3.12 5.54 8.17
C GLU A 54 2.33 6.21 7.07
N PHE A 55 1.04 6.36 7.29
CA PHE A 55 0.13 7.07 6.39
C PHE A 55 -0.68 8.10 7.16
N THR A 56 -1.38 8.96 6.44
CA THR A 56 -2.22 10.00 7.02
C THR A 56 -3.69 9.70 6.74
N LEU A 57 -4.48 9.56 7.81
CA LEU A 57 -5.93 9.37 7.72
C LEU A 57 -6.55 9.71 9.09
N ALA A 58 -7.57 10.54 9.09
CA ALA A 58 -8.26 10.92 10.33
C ALA A 58 -9.17 9.79 10.83
N GLY A 59 -9.33 9.71 12.15
CA GLY A 59 -10.30 8.80 12.77
C GLY A 59 -9.87 7.34 12.85
N VAL A 60 -8.60 7.02 12.63
CA VAL A 60 -8.11 5.64 12.69
C VAL A 60 -7.94 5.21 14.15
N VAL A 61 -8.40 4.00 14.45
CA VAL A 61 -8.22 3.33 15.75
C VAL A 61 -7.36 2.09 15.51
N ALA A 62 -6.49 1.75 16.46
CA ALA A 62 -5.65 0.55 16.34
C ALA A 62 -6.50 -0.70 16.09
N GLY A 63 -6.09 -1.53 15.14
CA GLY A 63 -6.74 -2.80 14.81
C GLY A 63 -7.85 -2.72 13.78
N VAL A 64 -8.26 -1.53 13.32
CA VAL A 64 -9.31 -1.42 12.31
C VAL A 64 -8.77 -1.71 10.91
N PRO A 65 -9.60 -2.27 10.01
CA PRO A 65 -9.20 -2.45 8.62
C PRO A 65 -9.12 -1.11 7.90
N ILE A 66 -8.14 -0.99 7.00
CA ILE A 66 -7.95 0.19 6.15
C ILE A 66 -8.24 -0.23 4.72
N TYR A 67 -9.03 0.55 4.02
CA TYR A 67 -9.43 0.28 2.64
C TYR A 67 -8.78 1.27 1.68
N ILE A 68 -8.66 0.88 0.43
CA ILE A 68 -8.14 1.74 -0.63
C ILE A 68 -9.21 1.91 -1.70
N THR A 69 -9.41 3.14 -2.15
CA THR A 69 -10.38 3.46 -3.19
C THR A 69 -9.80 3.19 -4.58
N SER A 70 -10.63 3.23 -5.61
CA SER A 70 -10.17 3.10 -6.99
C SER A 70 -9.21 4.21 -7.41
N GLY A 71 -9.23 5.36 -6.72
CA GLY A 71 -8.29 6.45 -6.92
C GLY A 71 -7.04 6.37 -6.05
N ASN A 72 -6.79 5.23 -5.39
CA ASN A 72 -5.64 5.02 -4.51
C ASN A 72 -5.62 5.92 -3.27
N ALA A 73 -6.79 6.31 -2.78
CA ALA A 73 -6.92 7.02 -1.50
C ALA A 73 -7.30 6.04 -0.40
N LEU A 74 -6.73 6.21 0.79
CA LEU A 74 -7.07 5.38 1.95
C LEU A 74 -8.42 5.81 2.52
N SER A 75 -9.17 4.84 3.05
CA SER A 75 -10.51 5.06 3.59
C SER A 75 -10.78 4.09 4.73
N LEU A 76 -11.69 4.47 5.63
CA LEU A 76 -12.22 3.59 6.67
C LEU A 76 -13.48 2.85 6.20
N SER A 77 -14.03 3.22 5.05
CA SER A 77 -15.27 2.64 4.51
C SER A 77 -14.96 1.44 3.61
N ALA A 78 -15.64 0.32 3.85
CA ALA A 78 -15.52 -0.87 3.01
C ALA A 78 -16.35 -0.76 1.72
N SER A 79 -17.38 0.07 1.70
CA SER A 79 -18.33 0.14 0.59
C SER A 79 -17.66 0.64 -0.70
N GLY A 80 -17.63 -0.21 -1.72
CA GLY A 80 -17.02 0.11 -3.02
C GLY A 80 -15.51 0.16 -3.02
N ASN A 81 -14.85 -0.19 -1.91
CA ASN A 81 -13.41 -0.13 -1.76
C ASN A 81 -12.82 -1.53 -1.51
N THR A 82 -11.50 -1.63 -1.61
CA THR A 82 -10.77 -2.90 -1.41
C THR A 82 -9.96 -2.83 -0.12
N LEU A 83 -9.88 -3.93 0.61
CA LEU A 83 -9.04 -4.02 1.81
C LEU A 83 -7.58 -3.76 1.41
N TYR A 84 -6.94 -2.81 2.08
CA TYR A 84 -5.54 -2.45 1.85
C TYR A 84 -4.64 -2.96 2.96
N GLY A 85 -5.04 -2.81 4.19
CA GLY A 85 -4.24 -3.19 5.34
C GLY A 85 -5.02 -3.07 6.63
N ARG A 86 -4.27 -3.09 7.74
CA ARG A 86 -4.85 -2.97 9.07
C ARG A 86 -4.02 -2.00 9.90
N ALA A 87 -4.69 -1.12 10.63
CA ALA A 87 -4.02 -0.14 11.45
C ALA A 87 -3.32 -0.82 12.63
N VAL A 88 -2.05 -0.49 12.84
CA VAL A 88 -1.27 -0.94 13.99
C VAL A 88 -1.40 0.05 15.14
N THR A 89 -1.49 1.35 14.82
CA THR A 89 -1.67 2.42 15.79
C THR A 89 -2.85 3.29 15.41
N ALA A 90 -3.41 4.01 16.39
CA ALA A 90 -4.43 5.01 16.13
C ALA A 90 -3.82 6.27 15.49
N SER A 91 -4.65 7.07 14.81
CA SER A 91 -4.24 8.37 14.30
C SER A 91 -3.81 9.28 15.45
N ASP A 92 -2.69 9.96 15.26
CA ASP A 92 -2.21 10.96 16.21
C ASP A 92 -2.84 12.35 15.92
N ALA A 93 -2.31 13.39 16.57
CA ALA A 93 -2.82 14.77 16.42
C ALA A 93 -2.65 15.29 14.98
N ASN A 94 -1.74 14.71 14.19
CA ASN A 94 -1.49 15.06 12.80
C ASN A 94 -2.15 14.07 11.84
N ASN A 95 -3.05 13.20 12.33
CA ASN A 95 -3.74 12.15 11.58
C ASN A 95 -2.79 11.10 11.00
N LYS A 96 -1.63 10.91 11.59
CA LYS A 96 -0.66 9.91 11.16
C LYS A 96 -0.84 8.63 11.95
N PHE A 97 -0.79 7.50 11.26
CA PHE A 97 -0.94 6.18 11.88
C PHE A 97 -0.04 5.18 11.15
N HIS A 98 0.22 4.06 11.81
CA HIS A 98 0.98 2.96 11.20
C HIS A 98 0.02 1.92 10.67
N CYS A 99 0.24 1.49 9.44
CA CYS A 99 -0.59 0.51 8.76
C CYS A 99 0.27 -0.66 8.28
N ARG A 100 -0.17 -1.87 8.62
CA ARG A 100 0.42 -3.08 8.06
C ARG A 100 -0.30 -3.41 6.76
N ILE A 101 0.45 -3.55 5.67
CA ILE A 101 -0.11 -3.86 4.35
C ILE A 101 -0.55 -5.32 4.32
N LEU A 102 -1.76 -5.55 3.82
CA LEU A 102 -2.33 -6.88 3.58
C LEU A 102 -2.68 -7.01 2.11
N GLN A 103 -2.59 -8.21 1.58
CA GLN A 103 -3.04 -8.49 0.22
C GLN A 103 -4.50 -8.93 0.23
N ALA A 104 -5.25 -8.51 -0.79
CA ALA A 104 -6.67 -8.82 -0.92
C ALA A 104 -7.00 -9.32 -2.31
#